data_df0872f9e1c292ecce5d4ae66c302ee4
#
_entry.id   df0872f9e1c292ecce5d4ae66c302ee4
#
_cell.length_a   1.000
_cell.length_b   1.000
_cell.length_c   1.000
_cell.angle_alpha   90.00
_cell.angle_beta   90.00
_cell.angle_gamma   90.00
#
_symmetry.space_group_name_H-M   'P 1'
#
loop_
_entity.id
_entity.type
_entity.pdbx_description
1 polymer ?
#
loop_
_entity_poly.entity_id
_entity_poly.type
_entity_poly.pdbx_seq_one_letter_code
_entity_poly.pdbx_strand_id
1 'polypeptide(L)'
;MEIIHENEYLYKMNDEIEPYLATHRQEGYISGAEDHLHRKDTGIVGKIHVQRYLAEKPKGVIIISHGFTEAAPKYEEMIYYFLKAGYHVYMPEHMGHGQSYCLTADPSLVHIDTWKRYVRDFFGKLCHVI
;
A
#
# COMPACT_ATOMS: atom_id res chain seq x y z
N MET A 1 -17.22 0.74 16.51
CA MET A 1 -16.05 -0.05 16.09
C MET A 1 -15.30 -0.45 17.34
N GLU A 2 -15.17 -1.75 17.56
CA GLU A 2 -14.49 -2.28 18.73
C GLU A 2 -13.02 -2.55 18.38
N ILE A 3 -12.12 -1.97 19.16
CA ILE A 3 -10.67 -2.17 18.99
C ILE A 3 -10.27 -3.45 19.72
N ILE A 4 -9.40 -4.24 19.13
CA ILE A 4 -8.93 -5.49 19.69
C ILE A 4 -8.10 -5.22 20.95
N HIS A 5 -8.38 -5.99 22.02
CA HIS A 5 -7.57 -5.94 23.23
C HIS A 5 -6.24 -6.69 23.04
N GLU A 6 -5.21 -6.19 23.68
CA GLU A 6 -3.83 -6.70 23.54
C GLU A 6 -3.71 -8.21 23.81
N ASN A 7 -4.44 -8.73 24.82
CA ASN A 7 -4.42 -10.14 25.17
C ASN A 7 -5.07 -11.07 24.13
N GLU A 8 -5.89 -10.52 23.22
CA GLU A 8 -6.56 -11.27 22.15
C GLU A 8 -5.92 -11.03 20.77
N TYR A 9 -4.92 -10.15 20.72
CA TYR A 9 -4.38 -9.61 19.45
C TYR A 9 -3.94 -10.73 18.49
N LEU A 10 -3.06 -11.62 18.94
CA LEU A 10 -2.51 -12.68 18.08
C LEU A 10 -3.60 -13.62 17.57
N TYR A 11 -4.53 -14.00 18.43
CA TYR A 11 -5.64 -14.87 18.07
C TYR A 11 -6.53 -14.19 17.02
N LYS A 12 -6.96 -12.97 17.28
CA LYS A 12 -7.84 -12.24 16.36
C LYS A 12 -7.18 -11.91 15.04
N MET A 13 -5.89 -11.56 15.04
CA MET A 13 -5.16 -11.34 13.79
C MET A 13 -5.12 -12.61 12.93
N ASN A 14 -4.78 -13.76 13.50
CA ASN A 14 -4.62 -15.01 12.76
C ASN A 14 -5.94 -15.66 12.35
N ASP A 15 -6.93 -15.66 13.24
CA ASP A 15 -8.16 -16.44 13.05
C ASP A 15 -9.34 -15.62 12.53
N GLU A 16 -9.30 -14.30 12.62
CA GLU A 16 -10.41 -13.44 12.23
C GLU A 16 -9.99 -12.39 11.17
N ILE A 17 -8.99 -11.57 11.46
CA ILE A 17 -8.63 -10.42 10.62
C ILE A 17 -7.98 -10.85 9.32
N GLU A 18 -6.90 -11.59 9.38
CA GLU A 18 -6.14 -12.01 8.19
C GLU A 18 -6.99 -12.85 7.22
N PRO A 19 -7.76 -13.84 7.67
CA PRO A 19 -8.69 -14.56 6.80
C PRO A 19 -9.76 -13.66 6.16
N TYR A 20 -10.31 -12.73 6.92
CA TYR A 20 -11.28 -11.77 6.40
C TYR A 20 -10.68 -10.86 5.33
N LEU A 21 -9.50 -10.30 5.60
CA LEU A 21 -8.80 -9.46 4.64
C LEU A 21 -8.41 -10.23 3.38
N ALA A 22 -7.98 -11.48 3.51
CA ALA A 22 -7.62 -12.32 2.37
C ALA A 22 -8.76 -12.50 1.37
N THR A 23 -10.01 -12.56 1.84
CA THR A 23 -11.20 -12.66 0.98
C THR A 23 -11.57 -11.35 0.28
N HIS A 24 -11.11 -10.21 0.77
CA HIS A 24 -11.42 -8.86 0.25
C HIS A 24 -10.25 -8.23 -0.48
N ARG A 25 -9.05 -8.78 -0.31
CA ARG A 25 -7.80 -8.25 -0.89
C ARG A 25 -7.75 -8.50 -2.38
N GLN A 26 -7.43 -7.46 -3.11
CA GLN A 26 -7.01 -7.52 -4.50
C GLN A 26 -5.66 -6.81 -4.62
N GLU A 27 -4.74 -7.40 -5.36
CA GLU A 27 -3.39 -6.87 -5.51
C GLU A 27 -3.08 -6.64 -6.99
N GLY A 28 -2.26 -5.66 -7.25
CA GLY A 28 -1.83 -5.33 -8.58
C GLY A 28 -0.73 -4.28 -8.60
N TYR A 29 -0.35 -3.89 -9.80
CA TYR A 29 0.67 -2.90 -10.03
C TYR A 29 0.15 -1.77 -10.89
N ILE A 30 0.49 -0.55 -10.53
CA ILE A 30 0.32 0.63 -11.37
C ILE A 30 1.69 1.13 -11.82
N SER A 31 1.75 1.82 -12.96
CA SER A 31 2.99 2.46 -13.39
C SER A 31 3.36 3.58 -12.43
N GLY A 32 4.62 3.61 -11.99
CA GLY A 32 5.17 4.73 -11.25
C GLY A 32 5.25 5.99 -12.10
N ALA A 33 5.56 7.11 -11.46
CA ALA A 33 5.77 8.38 -12.16
C ALA A 33 6.92 8.27 -13.13
N GLU A 34 6.72 8.76 -14.34
CA GLU A 34 7.80 8.86 -15.31
C GLU A 34 8.75 9.97 -14.89
N ASP A 35 10.01 9.58 -14.66
CA ASP A 35 11.11 10.51 -14.52
C ASP A 35 12.09 10.25 -15.68
N HIS A 36 12.11 11.18 -16.63
CA HIS A 36 12.93 11.06 -17.83
C HIS A 36 14.44 10.98 -17.53
N LEU A 37 14.88 11.49 -16.38
CA LEU A 37 16.28 11.45 -15.98
C LEU A 37 16.72 10.07 -15.54
N HIS A 38 15.90 9.33 -14.78
CA HIS A 38 16.23 8.00 -14.30
C HIS A 38 16.00 6.88 -15.31
N ARG A 39 15.07 7.08 -16.24
CA ARG A 39 14.77 6.09 -17.28
C ARG A 39 15.95 5.84 -18.24
N LYS A 40 16.79 6.84 -18.43
CA LYS A 40 17.96 6.72 -19.29
C LYS A 40 19.13 5.98 -18.65
N ASP A 41 19.25 6.09 -17.31
CA ASP A 41 20.45 5.62 -16.61
C ASP A 41 20.28 4.21 -16.03
N THR A 42 19.07 3.81 -15.65
CA THR A 42 18.83 2.54 -14.95
C THR A 42 17.99 1.52 -15.72
N GLY A 43 17.26 1.94 -16.75
CA GLY A 43 16.32 1.07 -17.47
C GLY A 43 15.15 0.56 -16.61
N ILE A 44 15.03 1.03 -15.37
CA ILE A 44 14.00 0.57 -14.45
C ILE A 44 12.65 1.18 -14.81
N VAL A 45 11.75 0.34 -15.31
CA VAL A 45 10.34 0.70 -15.43
C VAL A 45 9.70 0.52 -14.07
N GLY A 46 9.53 1.62 -13.34
CA GLY A 46 8.98 1.59 -12.01
C GLY A 46 7.53 1.15 -11.99
N LYS A 47 7.21 0.11 -11.20
CA LYS A 47 5.85 -0.29 -10.89
C LYS A 47 5.61 -0.18 -9.40
N ILE A 48 4.49 0.45 -9.04
CA ILE A 48 4.02 0.58 -7.67
C ILE A 48 3.05 -0.55 -7.37
N HIS A 49 3.36 -1.33 -6.35
CA HIS A 49 2.46 -2.36 -5.84
C HIS A 49 1.31 -1.71 -5.06
N VAL A 50 0.09 -2.15 -5.32
CA VAL A 50 -1.11 -1.65 -4.65
C VAL A 50 -1.95 -2.81 -4.17
N GLN A 51 -2.29 -2.80 -2.91
CA GLN A 51 -3.36 -3.61 -2.35
C GLN A 51 -4.62 -2.76 -2.25
N ARG A 52 -5.77 -3.34 -2.59
CA ARG A 52 -7.07 -2.71 -2.37
C ARG A 52 -8.03 -3.67 -1.71
N TYR A 53 -8.91 -3.11 -0.92
CA TYR A 53 -9.95 -3.83 -0.20
C TYR A 53 -11.28 -3.14 -0.45
N LEU A 54 -12.24 -3.87 -0.98
CA LEU A 54 -13.52 -3.30 -1.40
C LEU A 54 -14.62 -3.65 -0.41
N ALA A 55 -15.26 -2.65 0.15
CA ALA A 55 -16.45 -2.80 0.98
C ALA A 55 -17.69 -3.04 0.10
N GLU A 56 -18.66 -3.80 0.59
CA GLU A 56 -19.89 -4.09 -0.15
C GLU A 56 -20.74 -2.85 -0.40
N LYS A 57 -20.86 -1.98 0.61
CA LYS A 57 -21.62 -0.72 0.53
C LYS A 57 -20.74 0.44 0.98
N PRO A 58 -19.89 0.94 0.10
CA PRO A 58 -18.88 1.92 0.50
C PRO A 58 -19.51 3.29 0.82
N LYS A 59 -19.07 3.88 1.91
CA LYS A 59 -19.36 5.26 2.30
C LYS A 59 -18.33 6.25 1.74
N GLY A 60 -17.17 5.75 1.35
CA GLY A 60 -16.06 6.53 0.84
C GLY A 60 -14.82 5.67 0.62
N VAL A 61 -13.71 6.33 0.34
CA VAL A 61 -12.43 5.72 0.05
C VAL A 61 -11.38 6.24 1.02
N ILE A 62 -10.57 5.34 1.57
CA ILE A 62 -9.40 5.66 2.38
C ILE A 62 -8.17 5.19 1.63
N ILE A 63 -7.18 6.06 1.51
CA ILE A 63 -5.87 5.75 0.96
C ILE A 63 -4.86 5.85 2.11
N ILE A 64 -4.12 4.77 2.36
CA ILE A 64 -3.09 4.73 3.39
C ILE A 64 -1.75 5.01 2.75
N SER A 65 -1.08 6.08 3.19
CA SER A 65 0.30 6.37 2.87
C SER A 65 1.17 5.93 4.04
N HIS A 66 1.95 4.88 3.86
CA HIS A 66 2.78 4.32 4.93
C HIS A 66 4.02 5.18 5.21
N GLY A 67 4.63 4.94 6.36
CA GLY A 67 5.87 5.60 6.76
C GLY A 67 7.13 5.01 6.10
N PHE A 68 8.26 5.68 6.34
CA PHE A 68 9.55 5.23 5.87
C PHE A 68 9.92 3.87 6.47
N THR A 69 10.44 2.96 5.65
CA THR A 69 10.77 1.57 6.00
C THR A 69 9.58 0.68 6.39
N GLU A 70 8.37 1.10 6.12
CA GLU A 70 7.16 0.32 6.38
C GLU A 70 6.65 -0.38 5.11
N ALA A 71 5.75 -1.33 5.30
CA ALA A 71 5.09 -2.06 4.20
C ALA A 71 3.65 -2.41 4.58
N ALA A 72 2.87 -2.84 3.58
CA ALA A 72 1.44 -3.11 3.73
C ALA A 72 1.06 -4.04 4.90
N PRO A 73 1.80 -5.12 5.22
CA PRO A 73 1.43 -6.03 6.31
C PRO A 73 1.29 -5.35 7.68
N LYS A 74 2.02 -4.27 7.93
CA LYS A 74 1.94 -3.51 9.19
C LYS A 74 0.57 -2.88 9.43
N TYR A 75 -0.19 -2.65 8.37
CA TYR A 75 -1.44 -1.89 8.40
C TYR A 75 -2.70 -2.76 8.38
N GLU A 76 -2.58 -4.08 8.43
CA GLU A 76 -3.70 -5.01 8.25
C GLU A 76 -4.82 -4.81 9.29
N GLU A 77 -4.47 -4.60 10.55
CA GLU A 77 -5.46 -4.32 11.59
C GLU A 77 -6.25 -3.03 11.30
N MET A 78 -5.54 -1.97 10.92
CA MET A 78 -6.17 -0.69 10.57
C MET A 78 -7.06 -0.82 9.34
N ILE A 79 -6.59 -1.53 8.32
CA ILE A 79 -7.36 -1.81 7.10
C ILE A 79 -8.65 -2.55 7.44
N TYR A 80 -8.57 -3.54 8.33
CA TYR A 80 -9.74 -4.28 8.78
C TYR A 80 -10.79 -3.37 9.42
N TYR A 81 -10.39 -2.46 10.30
CA TYR A 81 -11.32 -1.53 10.92
C TYR A 81 -11.98 -0.59 9.91
N PHE A 82 -11.21 -0.05 8.98
CA PHE A 82 -11.77 0.82 7.94
C PHE A 82 -12.73 0.08 7.02
N LEU A 83 -12.39 -1.15 6.63
CA LEU A 83 -13.23 -1.97 5.78
C LEU A 83 -14.55 -2.34 6.49
N LYS A 84 -14.49 -2.72 7.78
CA LYS A 84 -15.67 -2.98 8.60
C LYS A 84 -16.52 -1.73 8.82
N ALA A 85 -15.91 -0.56 8.88
CA ALA A 85 -16.63 0.71 8.96
C ALA A 85 -17.30 1.13 7.62
N GLY A 86 -17.08 0.39 6.55
CA GLY A 86 -17.71 0.60 5.25
C GLY A 86 -16.92 1.51 4.31
N TYR A 87 -15.60 1.48 4.37
CA TYR A 87 -14.75 2.21 3.44
C TYR A 87 -14.01 1.27 2.52
N HIS A 88 -13.90 1.63 1.25
CA HIS A 88 -12.85 1.06 0.40
C HIS A 88 -11.49 1.48 0.94
N VAL A 89 -10.53 0.59 0.94
CA VAL A 89 -9.17 0.90 1.38
C VAL A 89 -8.18 0.61 0.28
N TYR A 90 -7.32 1.56 -0.02
CA TYR A 90 -6.21 1.41 -0.94
C TYR A 90 -4.91 1.59 -0.19
N MET A 91 -4.00 0.65 -0.37
CA MET A 91 -2.69 0.63 0.26
C MET A 91 -1.60 0.50 -0.82
N PRO A 92 -1.17 1.62 -1.42
CA PRO A 92 0.00 1.64 -2.28
C PRO A 92 1.27 1.55 -1.44
N GLU A 93 2.23 0.78 -1.88
CA GLU A 93 3.56 0.75 -1.30
C GLU A 93 4.45 1.73 -2.07
N HIS A 94 5.05 2.68 -1.36
CA HIS A 94 5.95 3.66 -1.99
C HIS A 94 7.16 3.00 -2.65
N MET A 95 7.74 3.68 -3.64
CA MET A 95 9.01 3.27 -4.23
C MET A 95 10.03 2.92 -3.14
N GLY A 96 10.76 1.84 -3.34
CA GLY A 96 11.76 1.36 -2.39
C GLY A 96 11.20 0.60 -1.18
N HIS A 97 9.88 0.34 -1.15
CA HIS A 97 9.21 -0.35 -0.05
C HIS A 97 8.41 -1.53 -0.56
N GLY A 98 8.30 -2.57 0.26
CA GLY A 98 7.51 -3.75 -0.01
C GLY A 98 7.81 -4.38 -1.37
N GLN A 99 6.77 -4.52 -2.20
CA GLN A 99 6.87 -5.11 -3.54
C GLN A 99 6.96 -4.06 -4.66
N SER A 100 7.04 -2.77 -4.32
CA SER A 100 7.25 -1.71 -5.29
C SER A 100 8.69 -1.68 -5.78
N TYR A 101 8.91 -1.00 -6.93
CA TYR A 101 10.25 -0.89 -7.51
C TYR A 101 11.24 -0.16 -6.60
N CYS A 102 12.53 -0.51 -6.74
CA CYS A 102 13.64 0.12 -6.02
C CYS A 102 14.59 0.78 -7.02
N LEU A 103 15.26 1.86 -6.59
CA LEU A 103 16.36 2.49 -7.34
C LEU A 103 17.72 1.84 -7.03
N THR A 104 17.78 1.00 -6.00
CA THR A 104 18.99 0.31 -5.56
C THR A 104 19.00 -1.15 -6.04
N ALA A 105 20.20 -1.70 -6.25
CA ALA A 105 20.36 -3.11 -6.57
C ALA A 105 19.98 -4.03 -5.39
N ASP A 106 20.16 -3.53 -4.16
CA ASP A 106 19.76 -4.22 -2.92
C ASP A 106 18.39 -3.72 -2.46
N PRO A 107 17.34 -4.57 -2.51
CA PRO A 107 15.99 -4.17 -2.14
C PRO A 107 15.81 -3.90 -0.64
N SER A 108 16.77 -4.25 0.19
CA SER A 108 16.76 -3.92 1.63
C SER A 108 17.14 -2.46 1.90
N LEU A 109 17.75 -1.81 0.92
CA LEU A 109 18.18 -0.41 1.02
C LEU A 109 17.11 0.52 0.47
N VAL A 110 16.50 1.28 1.34
CA VAL A 110 15.55 2.33 0.93
C VAL A 110 16.34 3.57 0.53
N HIS A 111 16.24 3.95 -0.73
CA HIS A 111 16.82 5.18 -1.26
C HIS A 111 15.78 5.96 -2.05
N ILE A 112 15.71 7.23 -1.81
CA ILE A 112 14.91 8.18 -2.57
C ILE A 112 15.80 9.32 -3.06
N ASP A 113 15.70 9.61 -4.34
CA ASP A 113 16.39 10.73 -4.97
C ASP A 113 15.68 12.07 -4.73
N THR A 114 14.35 12.04 -4.70
CA THR A 114 13.51 13.19 -4.41
C THR A 114 12.14 12.78 -3.84
N TRP A 115 11.69 13.47 -2.79
CA TRP A 115 10.36 13.26 -2.20
C TRP A 115 9.22 13.52 -3.19
N LYS A 116 9.46 14.34 -4.21
CA LYS A 116 8.50 14.62 -5.27
C LYS A 116 8.09 13.38 -6.05
N ARG A 117 8.94 12.35 -6.08
CA ARG A 117 8.64 11.07 -6.70
C ARG A 117 7.49 10.37 -5.98
N TYR A 118 7.50 10.32 -4.66
CA TYR A 118 6.40 9.76 -3.87
C TYR A 118 5.08 10.49 -4.16
N VAL A 119 5.13 11.80 -4.20
CA VAL A 119 3.94 12.61 -4.50
C VAL A 119 3.41 12.32 -5.91
N ARG A 120 4.27 12.23 -6.90
CA ARG A 120 3.88 11.94 -8.29
C ARG A 120 3.31 10.54 -8.45
N ASP A 121 3.93 9.53 -7.83
CA ASP A 121 3.42 8.15 -7.84
C ASP A 121 2.02 8.09 -7.23
N PHE A 122 1.83 8.76 -6.10
CA PHE A 122 0.58 8.75 -5.35
C PHE A 122 -0.54 9.51 -6.07
N PHE A 123 -0.32 10.79 -6.36
CA PHE A 123 -1.35 11.64 -6.94
C PHE A 123 -1.46 11.51 -8.46
N GLY A 124 -0.33 11.34 -9.14
CA GLY A 124 -0.29 11.30 -10.60
C GLY A 124 -0.77 9.98 -11.21
N LYS A 125 -0.76 8.90 -10.45
CA LYS A 125 -1.11 7.55 -10.94
C LYS A 125 -2.23 6.89 -10.14
N LEU A 126 -2.14 6.85 -8.82
CA LEU A 126 -3.14 6.19 -7.99
C LEU A 126 -4.51 6.86 -8.10
N CYS A 127 -4.58 8.18 -8.06
CA CYS A 127 -5.83 8.92 -8.16
C CYS A 127 -6.59 8.71 -9.48
N HIS A 128 -5.92 8.25 -10.53
CA HIS A 128 -6.57 7.89 -11.79
C HIS A 128 -7.12 6.46 -11.84
N VAL A 129 -6.75 5.62 -10.86
CA VAL A 129 -7.14 4.19 -10.79
C VAL A 129 -8.27 3.94 -9.81
N ILE A 130 -8.49 4.86 -8.91
CA ILE A 130 -9.53 4.79 -7.86
C ILE A 130 -10.93 5.12 -8.40
#